data_9f4debbcfb3234ca1f79724c7e70117e
#
_entry.id   9f4debbcfb3234ca1f79724c7e70117e
#
_cell.length_a   1.000
_cell.length_b   1.000
_cell.length_c   1.000
_cell.angle_alpha   90.00
_cell.angle_beta   90.00
_cell.angle_gamma   90.00
#
_symmetry.space_group_name_H-M   'P 1'
#
loop_
_entity.id
_entity.type
_entity.pdbx_description
1 polymer ?
#
loop_
_entity_poly.entity_id
_entity_poly.type
_entity_poly.pdbx_seq_one_letter_code
_entity_poly.pdbx_strand_id
1 'polypeptide(L)'
;MLKHSLSLALTVAALATTPAALHAQNPNPPAGRFTVSAGFGGLSGAANLNQAGTADWRLGWAGSLDANYWVLPRLGLRVGGTWAQDSLRGGAITGRGKFNKFAYDADVVLRYPLGGGASTVTPYVLGGAGAIAVHQLDSDSTWTKFAGNFGAGVEYRFGRLGVRAEGRDYVYKFDRFGFDKTQHDIAWQGGVSLSF
;
A
#
# COMPACT_ATOMS: atom_id res chain seq x y z
N MET A 1 -0.82 23.79 -5.01
CA MET A 1 0.18 22.75 -4.70
C MET A 1 -0.16 21.35 -5.25
N LEU A 2 -1.33 21.14 -5.84
CA LEU A 2 -1.73 19.82 -6.42
C LEU A 2 -1.03 19.45 -7.75
N LYS A 3 -0.38 20.42 -8.41
CA LYS A 3 0.21 20.19 -9.75
C LYS A 3 1.48 19.36 -9.77
N HIS A 4 2.21 19.22 -8.66
CA HIS A 4 3.48 18.48 -8.62
C HIS A 4 3.33 16.97 -8.31
N SER A 5 2.24 16.58 -7.65
CA SER A 5 2.00 15.16 -7.31
C SER A 5 1.55 14.33 -8.52
N LEU A 6 0.90 14.95 -9.51
CA LEU A 6 0.43 14.25 -10.70
C LEU A 6 1.58 13.87 -11.66
N SER A 7 2.66 14.66 -11.67
CA SER A 7 3.81 14.43 -12.56
C SER A 7 4.64 13.21 -12.16
N LEU A 8 4.72 12.89 -10.87
CA LEU A 8 5.50 11.73 -10.39
C LEU A 8 4.81 10.40 -10.72
N ALA A 9 3.49 10.36 -10.63
CA ALA A 9 2.72 9.16 -10.97
C ALA A 9 2.79 8.82 -12.47
N LEU A 10 2.84 9.83 -13.33
CA LEU A 10 2.92 9.63 -14.79
C LEU A 10 4.30 9.12 -15.23
N THR A 11 5.37 9.52 -14.54
CA THR A 11 6.74 9.12 -14.88
C THR A 11 7.02 7.65 -14.57
N VAL A 12 6.41 7.09 -13.53
CA VAL A 12 6.54 5.66 -13.18
C VAL A 12 5.80 4.78 -14.19
N ALA A 13 4.67 5.23 -14.73
CA ALA A 13 3.93 4.48 -15.76
C ALA A 13 4.68 4.40 -17.11
N ALA A 14 5.46 5.43 -17.47
CA ALA A 14 6.20 5.46 -18.75
C ALA A 14 7.40 4.53 -18.77
N LEU A 15 8.02 4.21 -17.63
CA LEU A 15 9.16 3.27 -17.53
C LEU A 15 8.74 1.80 -17.65
N ALA A 16 7.46 1.47 -17.49
CA ALA A 16 6.95 0.10 -17.52
C ALA A 16 6.72 -0.43 -18.96
N THR A 17 6.77 0.39 -19.99
CA THR A 17 6.35 0.00 -21.35
C THR A 17 7.45 -0.53 -22.26
N THR A 18 8.73 -0.34 -21.93
CA THR A 18 9.84 -0.66 -22.84
C THR A 18 10.34 -2.12 -22.86
N PRO A 19 10.23 -2.95 -21.82
CA PRO A 19 10.71 -4.35 -21.89
C PRO A 19 9.71 -5.36 -22.45
N ALA A 20 8.46 -4.99 -22.66
CA ALA A 20 7.40 -5.96 -23.00
C ALA A 20 7.55 -6.61 -24.39
N ALA A 21 8.22 -5.94 -25.33
CA ALA A 21 8.30 -6.40 -26.72
C ALA A 21 9.27 -7.58 -26.95
N LEU A 22 10.23 -7.81 -26.05
CA LEU A 22 11.28 -8.81 -26.25
C LEU A 22 10.94 -10.21 -25.71
N HIS A 23 9.85 -10.39 -24.97
CA HIS A 23 9.52 -11.66 -24.31
C HIS A 23 8.25 -12.35 -24.86
N ALA A 24 7.69 -11.86 -25.94
CA ALA A 24 6.42 -12.36 -26.50
C ALA A 24 6.48 -13.77 -27.13
N GLN A 25 7.66 -14.39 -27.23
CA GLN A 25 7.84 -15.65 -27.94
C GLN A 25 8.07 -16.88 -27.03
N ASN A 26 8.04 -16.73 -25.71
CA ASN A 26 8.21 -17.87 -24.81
C ASN A 26 6.85 -18.29 -24.23
N PRO A 27 6.35 -19.52 -24.54
CA PRO A 27 5.07 -20.00 -24.01
C PRO A 27 5.05 -20.18 -22.48
N ASN A 28 6.22 -20.17 -21.84
CA ASN A 28 6.38 -20.06 -20.39
C ASN A 28 7.37 -18.93 -20.08
N PRO A 29 6.95 -17.67 -20.12
CA PRO A 29 7.86 -16.61 -19.73
C PRO A 29 8.27 -16.86 -18.28
N PRO A 30 9.57 -16.83 -17.96
CA PRO A 30 10.00 -16.83 -16.57
C PRO A 30 9.25 -15.70 -15.87
N ALA A 31 8.74 -15.94 -14.67
CA ALA A 31 8.05 -14.91 -13.88
C ALA A 31 8.89 -13.63 -13.97
N GLY A 32 8.33 -12.60 -14.60
CA GLY A 32 9.07 -11.39 -14.94
C GLY A 32 9.75 -10.83 -13.69
N ARG A 33 10.91 -10.25 -13.85
CA ARG A 33 11.64 -9.65 -12.73
C ARG A 33 10.97 -8.40 -12.21
N PHE A 34 10.01 -7.86 -12.94
CA PHE A 34 9.30 -6.64 -12.58
C PHE A 34 7.80 -6.89 -12.55
N THR A 35 7.14 -6.42 -11.51
CA THR A 35 5.68 -6.53 -11.35
C THR A 35 5.13 -5.20 -10.89
N VAL A 36 4.14 -4.67 -11.59
CA VAL A 36 3.36 -3.51 -11.16
C VAL A 36 2.01 -3.99 -10.70
N SER A 37 1.51 -3.41 -9.62
CA SER A 37 0.21 -3.78 -9.07
C SER A 37 -0.59 -2.55 -8.66
N ALA A 38 -1.90 -2.65 -8.80
CA ALA A 38 -2.85 -1.67 -8.30
C ALA A 38 -3.86 -2.38 -7.39
N GLY A 39 -4.21 -1.75 -6.28
CA GLY A 39 -5.13 -2.28 -5.29
C GLY A 39 -6.18 -1.27 -4.86
N PHE A 40 -7.31 -1.79 -4.40
CA PHE A 40 -8.40 -1.02 -3.81
C PHE A 40 -9.00 -1.78 -2.64
N GLY A 41 -9.40 -1.06 -1.59
CA GLY A 41 -9.97 -1.66 -0.39
C GLY A 41 -10.28 -0.64 0.69
N GLY A 42 -9.98 -1.00 1.93
CA GLY A 42 -10.21 -0.16 3.10
C GLY A 42 -8.97 0.06 3.95
N LEU A 43 -9.00 1.15 4.70
CA LEU A 43 -8.04 1.46 5.76
C LEU A 43 -8.80 1.73 7.05
N SER A 44 -8.36 1.13 8.15
CA SER A 44 -8.95 1.29 9.48
C SER A 44 -7.86 1.50 10.51
N GLY A 45 -7.94 2.55 11.31
CA GLY A 45 -7.11 2.69 12.51
C GLY A 45 -7.54 1.68 13.57
N ALA A 46 -6.58 0.91 14.09
CA ALA A 46 -6.84 -0.15 15.06
C ALA A 46 -6.69 0.32 16.51
N ALA A 47 -6.12 1.50 16.76
CA ALA A 47 -5.87 2.00 18.10
C ALA A 47 -6.87 3.10 18.50
N ASN A 48 -7.48 2.96 19.68
CA ASN A 48 -8.25 4.02 20.30
C ASN A 48 -7.33 5.20 20.65
N LEU A 49 -7.69 6.41 20.21
CA LEU A 49 -6.89 7.62 20.41
C LEU A 49 -6.92 8.10 21.89
N ASN A 50 -7.95 7.76 22.65
CA ASN A 50 -8.05 8.11 24.05
C ASN A 50 -8.32 6.91 24.95
N GLN A 51 -7.99 7.04 26.27
CA GLN A 51 -8.24 5.98 27.25
C GLN A 51 -9.73 5.71 27.47
N ALA A 52 -10.61 6.65 27.17
CA ALA A 52 -12.05 6.52 27.32
C ALA A 52 -12.74 5.81 26.13
N GLY A 53 -12.02 5.49 25.07
CA GLY A 53 -12.58 4.81 23.88
C GLY A 53 -13.61 5.65 23.10
N THR A 54 -13.63 6.99 23.32
CA THR A 54 -14.63 7.87 22.71
C THR A 54 -14.16 8.53 21.41
N ALA A 55 -12.89 8.32 21.02
CA ALA A 55 -12.33 8.84 19.78
C ALA A 55 -11.75 7.68 18.96
N ASP A 56 -12.34 7.41 17.81
CA ASP A 56 -11.95 6.30 16.95
C ASP A 56 -11.85 6.75 15.48
N TRP A 57 -10.98 6.08 14.71
CA TRP A 57 -10.94 6.18 13.24
C TRP A 57 -12.04 5.32 12.63
N ARG A 58 -12.78 5.88 11.66
CA ARG A 58 -13.75 5.10 10.87
C ARG A 58 -13.02 4.38 9.74
N LEU A 59 -13.60 3.27 9.32
CA LEU A 59 -13.18 2.60 8.09
C LEU A 59 -13.27 3.59 6.93
N GLY A 60 -12.12 3.87 6.33
CA GLY A 60 -11.97 4.66 5.12
C GLY A 60 -11.74 3.77 3.90
N TRP A 61 -11.86 4.32 2.71
CA TRP A 61 -11.43 3.64 1.50
C TRP A 61 -9.93 3.90 1.25
N ALA A 62 -9.27 2.95 0.60
CA ALA A 62 -7.86 3.05 0.25
C ALA A 62 -7.62 2.51 -1.16
N GLY A 63 -6.76 3.20 -1.90
CA GLY A 63 -6.21 2.74 -3.17
C GLY A 63 -4.70 2.65 -3.09
N SER A 64 -4.09 1.67 -3.75
CA SER A 64 -2.64 1.54 -3.78
C SER A 64 -2.11 1.31 -5.18
N LEU A 65 -0.86 1.73 -5.36
CA LEU A 65 -0.05 1.42 -6.53
C LEU A 65 1.34 1.02 -6.04
N ASP A 66 1.85 -0.09 -6.53
CA ASP A 66 3.18 -0.56 -6.16
C ASP A 66 3.93 -1.22 -7.33
N ALA A 67 5.25 -1.21 -7.22
CA ALA A 67 6.16 -1.84 -8.15
C ALA A 67 7.12 -2.75 -7.38
N ASN A 68 7.25 -4.01 -7.83
CA ASN A 68 8.16 -4.99 -7.26
C ASN A 68 9.27 -5.31 -8.24
N TYR A 69 10.49 -5.39 -7.75
CA TYR A 69 11.63 -5.94 -8.45
C TYR A 69 12.10 -7.23 -7.76
N TRP A 70 12.06 -8.35 -8.49
CA TRP A 70 12.45 -9.66 -7.97
C TRP A 70 13.94 -9.88 -8.12
N VAL A 71 14.69 -9.69 -7.04
CA VAL A 71 16.15 -9.91 -6.97
C VAL A 71 16.45 -11.41 -7.07
N LEU A 72 15.66 -12.23 -6.37
CA LEU A 72 15.69 -13.69 -6.41
C LEU A 72 14.28 -14.22 -6.70
N PRO A 73 14.13 -15.50 -7.08
CA PRO A 73 12.80 -16.08 -7.35
C PRO A 73 11.80 -15.95 -6.20
N ARG A 74 12.28 -15.82 -4.96
CA ARG A 74 11.45 -15.71 -3.75
C ARG A 74 11.62 -14.41 -2.98
N LEU A 75 12.61 -13.58 -3.35
CA LEU A 75 12.93 -12.33 -2.66
C LEU A 75 12.81 -11.16 -3.63
N GLY A 76 12.02 -10.17 -3.27
CA GLY A 76 11.82 -8.94 -4.03
C GLY A 76 11.95 -7.70 -3.17
N LEU A 77 12.15 -6.59 -3.84
CA LEU A 77 12.04 -5.24 -3.30
C LEU A 77 10.79 -4.61 -3.88
N ARG A 78 9.99 -3.97 -3.04
CA ARG A 78 8.78 -3.25 -3.42
C ARG A 78 8.92 -1.79 -3.07
N VAL A 79 8.46 -0.93 -3.94
CA VAL A 79 8.17 0.47 -3.62
C VAL A 79 6.71 0.73 -3.92
N GLY A 80 6.04 1.47 -3.05
CA GLY A 80 4.61 1.66 -3.18
C GLY A 80 4.10 2.96 -2.58
N GLY A 81 2.85 3.25 -2.91
CA GLY A 81 2.07 4.29 -2.31
C GLY A 81 0.63 3.85 -2.08
N THR A 82 0.11 4.18 -0.92
CA THR A 82 -1.29 3.95 -0.54
C THR A 82 -1.93 5.28 -0.23
N TRP A 83 -3.01 5.60 -0.92
CA TRP A 83 -3.82 6.76 -0.66
C TRP A 83 -5.14 6.33 -0.02
N ALA A 84 -5.48 6.95 1.12
CA ALA A 84 -6.68 6.65 1.85
C ALA A 84 -7.40 7.94 2.27
N GLN A 85 -8.71 7.87 2.33
CA GLN A 85 -9.53 8.91 2.93
C GLN A 85 -10.24 8.33 4.13
N ASP A 86 -10.06 8.98 5.28
CA ASP A 86 -10.56 8.55 6.56
C ASP A 86 -11.29 9.68 7.28
N SER A 87 -12.06 9.37 8.31
CA SER A 87 -12.73 10.36 9.14
C SER A 87 -12.63 10.01 10.61
N LEU A 88 -12.33 11.01 11.44
CA LEU A 88 -12.29 10.89 12.88
C LEU A 88 -13.69 11.05 13.47
N ARG A 89 -14.04 10.21 14.45
CA ARG A 89 -15.28 10.27 15.23
C ARG A 89 -14.96 10.44 16.71
N GLY A 90 -15.69 11.36 17.38
CA GLY A 90 -15.65 11.50 18.85
C GLY A 90 -14.52 12.38 19.38
N GLY A 91 -14.62 12.75 20.65
CA GLY A 91 -13.72 13.67 21.33
C GLY A 91 -14.18 15.13 21.26
N ALA A 92 -13.38 16.05 21.78
CA ALA A 92 -13.65 17.50 21.81
C ALA A 92 -13.65 18.18 20.42
N ILE A 93 -13.48 17.40 19.34
CA ILE A 93 -13.52 17.88 17.95
C ILE A 93 -14.99 17.87 17.52
N THR A 94 -15.65 19.00 17.69
CA THR A 94 -16.98 19.28 17.15
C THR A 94 -16.86 19.50 15.64
N GLY A 95 -16.78 18.42 14.87
CA GLY A 95 -16.74 18.46 13.40
C GLY A 95 -16.40 17.09 12.85
N ARG A 96 -16.93 16.76 11.68
CA ARG A 96 -16.53 15.58 10.91
C ARG A 96 -15.21 15.89 10.19
N GLY A 97 -14.09 15.88 10.90
CA GLY A 97 -12.78 16.07 10.29
C GLY A 97 -12.55 14.96 9.25
N LYS A 98 -12.46 15.33 7.97
CA LYS A 98 -12.02 14.44 6.92
C LYS A 98 -10.51 14.56 6.78
N PHE A 99 -9.84 13.42 6.71
CA PHE A 99 -8.40 13.34 6.56
C PHE A 99 -8.06 12.55 5.30
N ASN A 100 -7.14 13.07 4.52
CA ASN A 100 -6.47 12.30 3.48
C ASN A 100 -5.15 11.80 4.04
N LYS A 101 -4.92 10.49 3.96
CA LYS A 101 -3.66 9.86 4.32
C LYS A 101 -2.97 9.39 3.05
N PHE A 102 -1.69 9.66 2.95
CA PHE A 102 -0.85 9.14 1.89
C PHE A 102 0.37 8.47 2.52
N ALA A 103 0.42 7.14 2.41
CA ALA A 103 1.58 6.35 2.82
C ALA A 103 2.43 6.04 1.58
N TYR A 104 3.74 6.17 1.72
CA TYR A 104 4.73 5.69 0.75
C TYR A 104 5.78 4.87 1.48
N ASP A 105 6.16 3.77 0.88
CA ASP A 105 6.98 2.75 1.54
C ASP A 105 7.96 2.06 0.58
N ALA A 106 8.98 1.48 1.17
CA ALA A 106 9.89 0.57 0.54
C ALA A 106 9.99 -0.70 1.39
N ASP A 107 9.73 -1.84 0.77
CA ASP A 107 9.57 -3.12 1.44
C ASP A 107 10.48 -4.19 0.88
N VAL A 108 10.81 -5.15 1.72
CA VAL A 108 11.29 -6.47 1.33
C VAL A 108 10.08 -7.40 1.26
N VAL A 109 9.96 -8.15 0.16
CA VAL A 109 8.88 -9.11 -0.07
C VAL A 109 9.45 -10.51 -0.19
N LEU A 110 8.93 -11.42 0.62
CA LEU A 110 9.22 -12.86 0.53
C LEU A 110 7.98 -13.57 0.02
N ARG A 111 8.11 -14.29 -1.11
CA ARG A 111 7.02 -15.05 -1.73
C ARG A 111 7.33 -16.53 -1.80
N TYR A 112 6.28 -17.36 -1.74
CA TYR A 112 6.39 -18.80 -1.87
C TYR A 112 5.39 -19.31 -2.92
N PRO A 113 5.79 -19.41 -4.22
CA PRO A 113 4.91 -19.94 -5.27
C PRO A 113 4.52 -21.39 -5.00
N LEU A 114 3.23 -21.66 -5.00
CA LEU A 114 2.65 -22.99 -4.85
C LEU A 114 2.12 -23.46 -6.20
N GLY A 115 2.60 -24.59 -6.69
CA GLY A 115 2.26 -25.12 -8.01
C GLY A 115 3.23 -24.67 -9.09
N GLY A 116 2.94 -25.09 -10.30
CA GLY A 116 3.71 -24.78 -11.50
C GLY A 116 2.82 -24.83 -12.75
N GLY A 117 3.29 -24.23 -13.85
CA GLY A 117 2.52 -24.15 -15.10
C GLY A 117 1.92 -22.76 -15.34
N ALA A 118 0.79 -22.73 -16.06
CA ALA A 118 0.17 -21.47 -16.50
C ALA A 118 -0.48 -20.66 -15.38
N SER A 119 -0.79 -21.28 -14.23
CA SER A 119 -1.39 -20.62 -13.07
C SER A 119 -0.67 -21.01 -11.78
N THR A 120 -0.52 -20.06 -10.89
CA THR A 120 0.23 -20.24 -9.63
C THR A 120 -0.43 -19.45 -8.51
N VAL A 121 -0.65 -20.09 -7.37
CA VAL A 121 -1.01 -19.43 -6.11
C VAL A 121 0.28 -19.08 -5.38
N THR A 122 0.43 -17.84 -4.98
CA THR A 122 1.66 -17.35 -4.38
C THR A 122 1.36 -16.56 -3.10
N PRO A 123 1.37 -17.21 -1.93
CA PRO A 123 1.40 -16.48 -0.67
C PRO A 123 2.71 -15.70 -0.53
N TYR A 124 2.64 -14.55 0.14
CA TYR A 124 3.79 -13.70 0.41
C TYR A 124 3.63 -12.95 1.73
N VAL A 125 4.75 -12.54 2.28
CA VAL A 125 4.84 -11.61 3.39
C VAL A 125 5.73 -10.44 2.98
N LEU A 126 5.51 -9.30 3.57
CA LEU A 126 6.30 -8.10 3.33
C LEU A 126 6.58 -7.36 4.63
N GLY A 127 7.63 -6.56 4.62
CA GLY A 127 7.93 -5.66 5.71
C GLY A 127 8.92 -4.61 5.25
N GLY A 128 8.76 -3.42 5.78
CA GLY A 128 9.56 -2.29 5.36
C GLY A 128 9.31 -1.04 6.17
N ALA A 129 9.69 0.08 5.59
CA ALA A 129 9.57 1.39 6.19
C ALA A 129 9.29 2.46 5.14
N GLY A 130 8.72 3.54 5.61
CA GLY A 130 8.39 4.68 4.77
C GLY A 130 7.89 5.85 5.59
N ALA A 131 6.91 6.57 5.08
CA ALA A 131 6.28 7.63 5.82
C ALA A 131 4.80 7.74 5.48
N ILE A 132 4.05 8.26 6.43
CA ILE A 132 2.65 8.60 6.30
C ILE A 132 2.49 10.12 6.36
N ALA A 133 1.93 10.69 5.31
CA ALA A 133 1.50 12.08 5.27
C ALA A 133 0.00 12.14 5.55
N VAL A 134 -0.37 12.91 6.55
CA VAL A 134 -1.78 13.13 6.92
C VAL A 134 -2.13 14.57 6.62
N HIS A 135 -3.12 14.77 5.78
CA HIS A 135 -3.65 16.07 5.40
C HIS A 135 -5.05 16.25 5.96
N GLN A 136 -5.21 17.26 6.80
CA GLN A 136 -6.51 17.66 7.34
C GLN A 136 -7.19 18.63 6.39
N LEU A 137 -8.34 18.25 5.85
CA LEU A 137 -9.05 19.03 4.84
C LEU A 137 -9.63 20.36 5.37
N ASP A 138 -10.00 20.38 6.67
CA ASP A 138 -10.65 21.53 7.27
C ASP A 138 -9.69 22.68 7.66
N SER A 139 -8.39 22.37 7.84
CA SER A 139 -7.38 23.36 8.28
C SER A 139 -6.21 23.53 7.34
N ASP A 140 -6.23 22.85 6.19
CA ASP A 140 -5.14 22.82 5.19
C ASP A 140 -3.75 22.51 5.78
N SER A 141 -3.76 21.73 6.86
CA SER A 141 -2.54 21.34 7.58
C SER A 141 -2.10 19.96 7.16
N THR A 142 -0.83 19.83 6.80
CA THR A 142 -0.20 18.53 6.45
C THR A 142 0.94 18.24 7.40
N TRP A 143 1.03 17.01 7.88
CA TRP A 143 2.18 16.52 8.64
C TRP A 143 2.60 15.13 8.16
N THR A 144 3.88 14.87 8.19
CA THR A 144 4.45 13.59 7.77
C THR A 144 5.14 12.93 8.95
N LYS A 145 4.94 11.62 9.11
CA LYS A 145 5.54 10.78 10.13
C LYS A 145 6.23 9.58 9.51
N PHE A 146 7.38 9.22 10.06
CA PHE A 146 8.00 7.94 9.74
C PHE A 146 7.07 6.80 10.16
N ALA A 147 6.94 5.79 9.30
CA ALA A 147 6.13 4.61 9.55
C ALA A 147 6.90 3.34 9.19
N GLY A 148 6.86 2.36 10.06
CA GLY A 148 7.16 0.98 9.70
C GLY A 148 5.91 0.33 9.12
N ASN A 149 6.09 -0.71 8.32
CA ASN A 149 4.96 -1.51 7.87
C ASN A 149 5.31 -2.99 7.77
N PHE A 150 4.30 -3.83 7.92
CA PHE A 150 4.40 -5.26 7.66
C PHE A 150 3.04 -5.77 7.16
N GLY A 151 3.06 -6.84 6.39
CA GLY A 151 1.84 -7.38 5.82
C GLY A 151 2.01 -8.77 5.24
N ALA A 152 0.88 -9.32 4.83
CA ALA A 152 0.81 -10.61 4.16
C ALA A 152 -0.27 -10.57 3.09
N GLY A 153 -0.09 -11.40 2.07
CA GLY A 153 -1.06 -11.51 1.00
C GLY A 153 -0.96 -12.82 0.24
N VAL A 154 -1.86 -12.96 -0.69
CA VAL A 154 -1.87 -14.06 -1.64
C VAL A 154 -2.11 -13.50 -3.04
N GLU A 155 -1.36 -13.96 -4.00
CA GLU A 155 -1.53 -13.65 -5.43
C GLU A 155 -1.89 -14.93 -6.18
N TYR A 156 -2.95 -14.89 -6.96
CA TYR A 156 -3.25 -15.90 -7.97
C TYR A 156 -2.85 -15.34 -9.33
N ARG A 157 -1.87 -15.98 -9.96
CA ARG A 157 -1.31 -15.54 -11.25
C ARG A 157 -1.72 -16.48 -12.36
N PHE A 158 -2.07 -15.90 -13.50
CA PHE A 158 -2.34 -16.58 -14.75
C PHE A 158 -1.57 -15.87 -15.88
N GLY A 159 -0.49 -16.49 -16.32
CA GLY A 159 0.43 -15.85 -17.27
C GLY A 159 1.11 -14.61 -16.65
N ARG A 160 0.94 -13.47 -17.29
CA ARG A 160 1.49 -12.19 -16.83
C ARG A 160 0.58 -11.43 -15.89
N LEU A 161 -0.71 -11.77 -15.88
CA LEU A 161 -1.71 -11.14 -15.02
C LEU A 161 -1.83 -11.89 -13.71
N GLY A 162 -2.15 -11.17 -12.65
CA GLY A 162 -2.47 -11.73 -11.36
C GLY A 162 -3.60 -10.96 -10.68
N VAL A 163 -4.30 -11.64 -9.80
CA VAL A 163 -5.21 -11.03 -8.83
C VAL A 163 -4.64 -11.29 -7.45
N ARG A 164 -4.73 -10.31 -6.56
CA ARG A 164 -4.17 -10.42 -5.22
C ARG A 164 -5.12 -9.92 -4.15
N ALA A 165 -4.94 -10.45 -2.95
CA ALA A 165 -5.50 -9.92 -1.72
C ALA A 165 -4.35 -9.70 -0.73
N GLU A 166 -4.33 -8.56 -0.06
CA GLU A 166 -3.26 -8.15 0.86
C GLU A 166 -3.84 -7.46 2.09
N GLY A 167 -3.32 -7.82 3.25
CA GLY A 167 -3.49 -7.09 4.51
C GLY A 167 -2.15 -6.50 4.93
N ARG A 168 -2.13 -5.22 5.33
CA ARG A 168 -0.93 -4.49 5.73
C ARG A 168 -1.21 -3.64 6.95
N ASP A 169 -0.31 -3.61 7.91
CA ASP A 169 -0.34 -2.74 9.08
C ASP A 169 0.76 -1.68 8.96
N TYR A 170 0.37 -0.42 9.05
CA TYR A 170 1.26 0.73 9.14
C TYR A 170 1.37 1.17 10.59
N VAL A 171 2.58 1.13 11.13
CA VAL A 171 2.87 1.46 12.52
C VAL A 171 3.64 2.77 12.57
N TYR A 172 3.09 3.77 13.22
CA TYR A 172 3.72 5.08 13.36
C TYR A 172 3.41 5.75 14.69
N LYS A 173 4.22 6.73 15.07
CA LYS A 173 3.99 7.50 16.29
C LYS A 173 3.09 8.70 16.01
N PHE A 174 1.95 8.76 16.71
CA PHE A 174 1.03 9.88 16.66
C PHE A 174 1.21 10.74 17.92
N ASP A 175 1.79 11.94 17.75
CA ASP A 175 2.15 12.88 18.82
C ASP A 175 1.48 14.25 18.65
N ARG A 176 0.20 14.26 18.32
CA ARG A 176 -0.61 15.46 18.06
C ARG A 176 -1.86 15.51 18.92
N PHE A 177 -2.41 16.74 19.11
CA PHE A 177 -3.63 16.99 19.86
C PHE A 177 -3.60 16.50 21.32
N GLY A 178 -2.39 16.47 21.93
CA GLY A 178 -2.22 15.96 23.29
C GLY A 178 -2.12 14.44 23.41
N PHE A 179 -2.11 13.74 22.28
CA PHE A 179 -1.89 12.29 22.23
C PHE A 179 -0.42 12.00 21.93
N ASP A 180 0.16 11.03 22.63
CA ASP A 180 1.48 10.45 22.37
C ASP A 180 1.32 8.93 22.40
N LYS A 181 0.94 8.35 21.24
CA LYS A 181 0.65 6.91 21.13
C LYS A 181 1.16 6.35 19.81
N THR A 182 1.56 5.08 19.85
CA THR A 182 1.77 4.29 18.65
C THR A 182 0.40 3.99 18.03
N GLN A 183 0.27 4.31 16.74
CA GLN A 183 -0.90 4.03 15.93
C GLN A 183 -0.64 2.86 15.00
N HIS A 184 -1.68 2.09 14.79
CA HIS A 184 -1.76 0.99 13.83
C HIS A 184 -2.87 1.30 12.84
N ASP A 185 -2.52 1.49 11.58
CA ASP A 185 -3.48 1.67 10.50
C ASP A 185 -3.46 0.41 9.62
N ILE A 186 -4.52 -0.39 9.74
CA ILE A 186 -4.65 -1.64 8.99
C ILE A 186 -5.34 -1.37 7.67
N ALA A 187 -4.61 -1.63 6.57
CA ALA A 187 -5.13 -1.64 5.21
C ALA A 187 -5.41 -3.07 4.75
N TRP A 188 -6.55 -3.30 4.11
CA TRP A 188 -6.88 -4.55 3.43
C TRP A 188 -7.36 -4.23 2.03
N GLN A 189 -6.83 -4.91 1.04
CA GLN A 189 -7.00 -4.55 -0.36
C GLN A 189 -7.09 -5.79 -1.25
N GLY A 190 -7.97 -5.72 -2.23
CA GLY A 190 -7.95 -6.57 -3.42
C GLY A 190 -7.32 -5.81 -4.58
N GLY A 191 -6.65 -6.51 -5.49
CA GLY A 191 -5.97 -5.82 -6.58
C GLY A 191 -5.60 -6.72 -7.74
N VAL A 192 -4.98 -6.08 -8.73
CA VAL A 192 -4.47 -6.73 -9.93
C VAL A 192 -2.97 -6.47 -10.05
N SER A 193 -2.26 -7.40 -10.67
CA SER A 193 -0.83 -7.29 -10.92
C SER A 193 -0.51 -7.63 -12.38
N LEU A 194 0.55 -7.02 -12.90
CA LEU A 194 1.10 -7.29 -14.24
C LEU A 194 2.60 -7.50 -14.13
N SER A 195 3.09 -8.65 -14.60
CA SER A 195 4.51 -9.04 -14.54
C SER A 195 5.16 -8.95 -15.93
N PHE A 196 6.42 -8.46 -15.95
CA PHE A 196 7.24 -8.23 -17.14
C PHE A 196 8.56 -8.97 -17.06
#